data_4febd45095dff47986f586570db3f8a1
#
_entry.id   4febd45095dff47986f586570db3f8a1
#
_cell.length_a   1.000
_cell.length_b   1.000
_cell.length_c   1.000
_cell.angle_alpha   90.00
_cell.angle_beta   90.00
_cell.angle_gamma   90.00
#
_symmetry.space_group_name_H-M   'P 1'
#
loop_
_entity.id
_entity.type
_entity.pdbx_description
1 polymer ?
#
loop_
_entity_poly.entity_id
_entity_poly.type
_entity_poly.pdbx_seq_one_letter_code
_entity_poly.pdbx_strand_id
1 'polypeptide(L)'
;MRRKKESFSAKKRKCGFSGKRMIPAAFLAAAILVLDAPAVNADMPYDTYSYNYWGEEVREPHSYLCSGMILGKEIGTDLSYPSDLFVTESKLYVADTGNSRVLVLSMDGALEREIGFAKNESDPLKSPQGVFVTAEGHLYVADTGNSRVVEFDSEGNYLREIGRPVTTLIPDSQEYSPTRVVVDDAGRIYVIAYGINMGLVEFNGEGEFQGFMGATQVSVSMFTYIWKNYFSTQAQQDRMETIIPTEYSNIFVDNENFIYATINNLSGEDRQAGADAIRRLNPTGTDILRRLGQYPIIGDLDGATFGYDYSSFVDVAATDYGCYFILDETDGKIFAYDYDGISLFVFGRNGIRAGNFQKPVSIGLNGDQSKIYVLDNTLNSILVFRITDYGRHLLDAIRLNNIGDAEGSTREWQEVLKLNSNSELAYTGLGKTYLTEGNYKEAMECFELGNSKKYYSKAFSYYRKEVMEKYLTKAVIVAVVLFLIIWVIRKIRRYRRWVGEVRCYMQKN
;
A
#
# COMPACT_ATOMS: atom_id res chain seq x y z
N MET A 1 52.97 18.11 -31.41
CA MET A 1 52.79 19.37 -32.17
C MET A 1 52.28 20.47 -31.26
N ARG A 2 53.09 21.49 -31.12
CA ARG A 2 52.88 22.74 -30.43
C ARG A 2 51.81 23.61 -31.09
N ARG A 3 51.05 24.39 -30.26
CA ARG A 3 50.69 25.82 -30.45
C ARG A 3 49.38 26.08 -29.66
N LYS A 4 49.09 27.18 -29.04
CA LYS A 4 49.82 28.39 -28.53
C LYS A 4 48.86 29.03 -27.52
N LYS A 5 49.43 29.55 -26.43
CA LYS A 5 48.77 30.46 -25.50
C LYS A 5 48.61 31.83 -26.17
N GLU A 6 47.44 32.48 -25.98
CA GLU A 6 47.35 33.93 -26.04
C GLU A 6 46.64 34.50 -24.82
N SER A 7 47.38 35.34 -24.17
CA SER A 7 46.99 36.19 -23.03
C SER A 7 46.37 37.48 -23.52
N PHE A 8 45.30 37.95 -22.88
CA PHE A 8 44.87 39.34 -23.03
C PHE A 8 44.88 40.05 -21.68
N SER A 9 45.68 41.14 -21.69
CA SER A 9 46.07 42.00 -20.58
C SER A 9 45.02 43.04 -20.26
N ALA A 10 44.97 43.39 -18.99
CA ALA A 10 44.15 44.38 -18.33
C ALA A 10 44.40 45.83 -18.77
N LYS A 11 43.39 46.67 -18.71
CA LYS A 11 43.56 48.12 -18.60
C LYS A 11 42.68 48.71 -17.48
N LYS A 12 43.33 49.06 -16.38
CA LYS A 12 42.78 49.87 -15.31
C LYS A 12 42.54 51.32 -15.82
N ARG A 13 41.37 51.86 -15.53
CA ARG A 13 41.18 53.33 -15.47
C ARG A 13 40.73 53.70 -14.06
N LYS A 14 41.57 54.50 -13.39
CA LYS A 14 41.24 55.25 -12.19
C LYS A 14 40.49 56.52 -12.62
N CYS A 15 39.42 56.86 -11.93
CA CYS A 15 38.98 58.26 -11.74
C CYS A 15 38.54 58.40 -10.30
N GLY A 16 39.26 59.25 -9.61
CA GLY A 16 38.91 59.69 -8.29
C GLY A 16 38.00 60.92 -8.32
N PHE A 17 37.11 61.00 -7.34
CA PHE A 17 36.56 62.30 -6.93
C PHE A 17 36.34 62.27 -5.42
N SER A 18 36.96 63.30 -4.84
CA SER A 18 36.92 63.74 -3.43
C SER A 18 35.59 64.44 -3.16
N GLY A 19 35.03 64.22 -1.97
CA GLY A 19 33.89 65.03 -1.52
C GLY A 19 33.40 64.54 -0.14
N LYS A 20 34.04 65.13 0.93
CA LYS A 20 33.48 65.01 2.26
C LYS A 20 32.13 65.71 2.37
N ARG A 21 31.09 65.04 2.83
CA ARG A 21 29.97 65.66 3.55
C ARG A 21 29.52 64.70 4.67
N MET A 22 29.68 65.16 5.89
CA MET A 22 29.04 64.59 7.08
C MET A 22 27.55 64.81 6.99
N ILE A 23 26.76 63.77 7.24
CA ILE A 23 25.33 63.81 7.53
C ILE A 23 25.04 62.92 8.76
N PRO A 24 24.18 63.38 9.68
CA PRO A 24 24.14 62.98 11.07
C PRO A 24 23.41 61.60 11.23
N ALA A 25 23.74 60.97 12.35
CA ALA A 25 23.13 59.73 12.80
C ALA A 25 21.59 59.90 12.94
N ALA A 26 20.83 59.29 12.05
CA ALA A 26 19.41 59.02 12.20
C ALA A 26 19.22 57.56 12.58
N PHE A 27 18.62 57.34 13.74
CA PHE A 27 18.13 56.04 14.19
C PHE A 27 17.25 55.42 13.10
N LEU A 28 17.74 54.36 12.46
CA LEU A 28 16.90 53.47 11.68
C LEU A 28 16.60 52.26 12.55
N ALA A 29 15.41 52.27 13.15
CA ALA A 29 14.80 51.08 13.68
C ALA A 29 14.62 50.10 12.50
N ALA A 30 15.48 49.09 12.42
CA ALA A 30 15.30 47.98 11.51
C ALA A 30 14.08 47.19 12.01
N ALA A 31 12.92 47.42 11.42
CA ALA A 31 11.83 46.45 11.45
C ALA A 31 12.38 45.19 10.80
N ILE A 32 12.64 44.19 11.61
CA ILE A 32 12.86 42.81 11.13
C ILE A 32 11.51 42.37 10.55
N LEU A 33 11.29 42.60 9.26
CA LEU A 33 10.37 41.86 8.47
C LEU A 33 10.88 40.40 8.52
N VAL A 34 10.23 39.59 9.34
CA VAL A 34 10.28 38.15 9.18
C VAL A 34 9.55 37.89 7.85
N LEU A 35 10.30 37.95 6.77
CA LEU A 35 9.89 37.30 5.54
C LEU A 35 9.80 35.81 5.93
N ASP A 36 8.59 35.28 5.94
CA ASP A 36 8.40 33.85 5.79
C ASP A 36 9.16 33.47 4.52
N ALA A 37 10.41 33.09 4.69
CA ALA A 37 11.11 32.40 3.62
C ALA A 37 10.29 31.17 3.33
N PRO A 38 9.86 30.93 2.06
CA PRO A 38 9.27 29.66 1.73
C PRO A 38 10.27 28.62 2.23
N ALA A 39 9.78 27.67 3.02
CA ALA A 39 10.61 26.56 3.47
C ALA A 39 11.29 26.02 2.22
N VAL A 40 12.61 26.20 2.14
CA VAL A 40 13.42 25.53 1.12
C VAL A 40 13.11 24.06 1.36
N ASN A 41 12.40 23.44 0.44
CA ASN A 41 12.20 22.00 0.46
C ASN A 41 13.61 21.42 0.44
N ALA A 42 14.10 21.03 1.61
CA ALA A 42 15.33 20.26 1.70
C ALA A 42 15.04 19.02 0.84
N ASP A 43 15.89 18.83 -0.16
CA ASP A 43 15.78 17.71 -1.09
C ASP A 43 15.68 16.43 -0.24
N MET A 44 14.53 15.75 -0.28
CA MET A 44 14.31 14.55 0.54
C MET A 44 15.37 13.53 0.17
N PRO A 45 15.87 12.73 1.13
CA PRO A 45 16.92 11.75 0.87
C PRO A 45 16.44 10.55 0.05
N TYR A 46 15.17 10.51 -0.34
CA TYR A 46 14.53 9.48 -1.15
C TYR A 46 13.68 10.09 -2.25
N ASP A 47 13.51 9.35 -3.34
CA ASP A 47 12.55 9.65 -4.42
C ASP A 47 11.18 9.04 -4.09
N THR A 48 10.12 9.60 -4.67
CA THR A 48 8.79 8.99 -4.71
C THR A 48 8.47 8.62 -6.16
N TYR A 49 7.93 7.44 -6.38
CA TYR A 49 7.60 6.91 -7.70
C TYR A 49 6.35 6.03 -7.64
N SER A 50 5.77 5.75 -8.79
CA SER A 50 4.77 4.71 -8.99
C SER A 50 5.19 3.83 -10.19
N TYR A 51 4.40 2.80 -10.50
CA TYR A 51 4.63 1.97 -11.68
C TYR A 51 3.65 2.33 -12.78
N ASN A 52 4.19 2.58 -13.98
CA ASN A 52 3.37 2.79 -15.17
C ASN A 52 2.77 1.47 -15.70
N TYR A 53 2.01 1.56 -16.80
CA TYR A 53 1.43 0.39 -17.48
C TYR A 53 2.49 -0.70 -17.84
N TRP A 54 3.74 -0.31 -18.05
CA TRP A 54 4.82 -1.21 -18.48
C TRP A 54 5.58 -1.82 -17.29
N GLY A 55 5.25 -1.46 -16.07
CA GLY A 55 5.96 -1.85 -14.85
C GLY A 55 7.26 -1.08 -14.64
N GLU A 56 7.44 0.06 -15.32
CA GLU A 56 8.60 0.93 -15.14
C GLU A 56 8.33 1.97 -14.05
N GLU A 57 9.34 2.30 -13.28
CA GLU A 57 9.28 3.35 -12.27
C GLU A 57 9.10 4.73 -12.91
N VAL A 58 8.08 5.45 -12.49
CA VAL A 58 7.81 6.83 -12.90
C VAL A 58 7.83 7.72 -11.66
N ARG A 59 8.70 8.72 -11.68
CA ARG A 59 8.80 9.68 -10.57
C ARG A 59 7.51 10.46 -10.40
N GLU A 60 7.12 10.61 -9.14
CA GLU A 60 5.94 11.36 -8.73
C GLU A 60 6.28 12.41 -7.67
N PRO A 61 5.42 13.43 -7.47
CA PRO A 61 5.53 14.31 -6.31
C PRO A 61 5.48 13.49 -5.02
N HIS A 62 6.20 13.94 -4.00
CA HIS A 62 6.18 13.24 -2.72
C HIS A 62 4.77 13.20 -2.14
N SER A 63 4.28 12.00 -1.83
CA SER A 63 3.00 11.80 -1.15
C SER A 63 3.11 11.99 0.35
N TYR A 64 4.28 11.64 0.92
CA TYR A 64 4.64 11.84 2.33
C TYR A 64 6.06 12.38 2.45
N LEU A 65 6.27 13.23 3.44
CA LEU A 65 7.58 13.81 3.78
C LEU A 65 7.94 13.49 5.22
N CYS A 66 9.18 13.07 5.47
CA CYS A 66 9.67 12.91 6.83
C CYS A 66 9.60 14.25 7.56
N SER A 67 8.79 14.33 8.61
CA SER A 67 8.57 15.55 9.40
C SER A 67 9.35 15.57 10.69
N GLY A 68 9.88 14.44 11.12
CA GLY A 68 10.65 14.32 12.36
C GLY A 68 10.90 12.88 12.77
N MET A 69 11.53 12.75 13.92
CA MET A 69 11.87 11.47 14.54
C MET A 69 11.62 11.60 16.04
N ILE A 70 10.94 10.62 16.63
CA ILE A 70 10.74 10.51 18.08
C ILE A 70 11.87 9.64 18.61
N LEU A 71 12.75 10.22 19.39
CA LEU A 71 13.91 9.59 20.00
C LEU A 71 13.68 9.39 21.51
N GLY A 72 14.53 8.64 22.15
CA GLY A 72 14.51 8.44 23.61
C GLY A 72 14.48 9.76 24.40
N LYS A 73 15.09 10.81 23.87
CA LYS A 73 15.07 12.16 24.47
C LYS A 73 13.65 12.76 24.52
N GLU A 74 12.86 12.60 23.46
CA GLU A 74 11.48 13.07 23.39
C GLU A 74 10.56 12.18 24.22
N ILE A 75 10.82 10.87 24.24
CA ILE A 75 10.10 9.89 25.05
C ILE A 75 10.38 10.07 26.54
N GLY A 76 11.59 10.50 26.89
CA GLY A 76 12.08 10.55 28.28
C GLY A 76 12.75 9.27 28.77
N THR A 77 12.88 8.28 27.90
CA THR A 77 13.61 7.01 28.13
C THR A 77 14.04 6.40 26.80
N ASP A 78 15.21 5.77 26.78
CA ASP A 78 15.75 5.18 25.55
C ASP A 78 15.04 3.89 25.19
N LEU A 79 14.76 3.70 23.90
CA LEU A 79 14.32 2.45 23.32
C LEU A 79 15.53 1.51 23.15
N SER A 80 15.27 0.19 23.16
CA SER A 80 16.27 -0.83 22.90
C SER A 80 15.70 -1.95 22.02
N TYR A 81 16.15 -2.01 20.78
CA TYR A 81 15.71 -3.00 19.80
C TYR A 81 14.19 -3.18 19.77
N PRO A 82 13.41 -2.10 19.61
CA PRO A 82 11.95 -2.21 19.57
C PRO A 82 11.52 -3.02 18.37
N SER A 83 10.42 -3.80 18.49
CA SER A 83 10.02 -4.75 17.45
C SER A 83 8.62 -4.53 16.88
N ASP A 84 7.77 -3.76 17.56
CA ASP A 84 6.40 -3.51 17.09
C ASP A 84 5.85 -2.16 17.56
N LEU A 85 4.97 -1.60 16.74
CA LEU A 85 4.30 -0.32 16.99
C LEU A 85 2.83 -0.44 16.60
N PHE A 86 1.93 -0.18 17.53
CA PHE A 86 0.51 -0.05 17.23
C PHE A 86 0.06 1.40 17.45
N VAL A 87 -0.66 1.94 16.46
CA VAL A 87 -1.13 3.33 16.45
C VAL A 87 -2.64 3.35 16.60
N THR A 88 -3.12 4.04 17.64
CA THR A 88 -4.53 4.36 17.82
C THR A 88 -4.82 5.81 17.41
N GLU A 89 -6.04 6.28 17.53
CA GLU A 89 -6.37 7.69 17.26
C GLU A 89 -5.60 8.68 18.16
N SER A 90 -5.23 8.27 19.37
CA SER A 90 -4.66 9.17 20.38
C SER A 90 -3.32 8.76 20.96
N LYS A 91 -2.86 7.54 20.71
CA LYS A 91 -1.69 6.97 21.37
C LYS A 91 -0.87 6.07 20.45
N LEU A 92 0.42 5.97 20.78
CA LEU A 92 1.36 5.03 20.20
C LEU A 92 1.72 3.97 21.25
N TYR A 93 1.66 2.71 20.91
CA TYR A 93 2.06 1.59 21.76
C TYR A 93 3.29 0.93 21.16
N VAL A 94 4.37 0.82 21.91
CA VAL A 94 5.65 0.32 21.42
C VAL A 94 6.09 -0.90 22.21
N ALA A 95 6.32 -2.02 21.55
CA ALA A 95 7.02 -3.17 22.14
C ALA A 95 8.52 -2.87 22.20
N ASP A 96 9.01 -2.41 23.34
CA ASP A 96 10.42 -2.11 23.61
C ASP A 96 11.13 -3.39 24.09
N THR A 97 11.37 -4.28 23.11
CA THR A 97 11.75 -5.68 23.30
C THR A 97 13.03 -5.87 24.13
N GLY A 98 14.07 -5.06 23.80
CA GLY A 98 15.35 -5.16 24.49
C GLY A 98 15.29 -4.69 25.96
N ASN A 99 14.34 -3.82 26.29
CA ASN A 99 14.08 -3.37 27.66
C ASN A 99 12.97 -4.19 28.35
N SER A 100 12.39 -5.19 27.66
CA SER A 100 11.34 -6.08 28.20
C SER A 100 10.12 -5.33 28.74
N ARG A 101 9.63 -4.34 27.99
CA ARG A 101 8.49 -3.50 28.38
C ARG A 101 7.66 -3.08 27.18
N VAL A 102 6.47 -2.57 27.44
CA VAL A 102 5.65 -1.84 26.47
C VAL A 102 5.54 -0.38 26.91
N LEU A 103 5.77 0.54 25.99
CA LEU A 103 5.60 1.97 26.23
C LEU A 103 4.30 2.45 25.57
N VAL A 104 3.54 3.26 26.31
CA VAL A 104 2.38 3.98 25.81
C VAL A 104 2.75 5.44 25.72
N LEU A 105 2.74 5.99 24.50
CA LEU A 105 3.16 7.35 24.20
C LEU A 105 1.97 8.16 23.66
N SER A 106 2.03 9.48 23.85
CA SER A 106 1.16 10.38 23.10
C SER A 106 1.54 10.41 21.61
N MET A 107 0.68 10.96 20.75
CA MET A 107 0.95 11.10 19.31
C MET A 107 2.17 11.97 18.97
N ASP A 108 2.67 12.74 19.93
CA ASP A 108 3.90 13.55 19.80
C ASP A 108 5.12 12.86 20.45
N GLY A 109 4.95 11.63 20.96
CA GLY A 109 6.02 10.80 21.49
C GLY A 109 6.30 10.96 22.98
N ALA A 110 5.54 11.76 23.73
CA ALA A 110 5.73 11.88 25.19
C ALA A 110 5.25 10.60 25.91
N LEU A 111 6.04 10.09 26.86
CA LEU A 111 5.70 8.91 27.63
C LEU A 111 4.48 9.18 28.53
N GLU A 112 3.44 8.39 28.38
CA GLU A 112 2.25 8.39 29.24
C GLU A 112 2.29 7.26 30.26
N ARG A 113 2.77 6.08 29.82
CA ARG A 113 2.82 4.88 30.66
C ARG A 113 3.91 3.90 30.23
N GLU A 114 4.43 3.18 31.19
CA GLU A 114 5.31 2.03 30.99
C GLU A 114 4.66 0.79 31.61
N ILE A 115 4.68 -0.34 30.88
CA ILE A 115 4.16 -1.64 31.32
C ILE A 115 5.31 -2.65 31.21
N GLY A 116 5.92 -2.98 32.35
CA GLY A 116 7.04 -3.92 32.44
C GLY A 116 6.68 -5.26 33.11
N PHE A 117 5.48 -5.36 33.67
CA PHE A 117 5.03 -6.53 34.42
C PHE A 117 3.63 -6.95 33.99
N ALA A 118 3.32 -8.25 34.05
CA ALA A 118 1.99 -8.78 33.88
C ALA A 118 1.17 -8.61 35.16
N LYS A 119 1.23 -9.58 36.07
CA LYS A 119 0.41 -9.59 37.29
C LYS A 119 0.94 -8.68 38.39
N ASN A 120 2.25 -8.65 38.57
CA ASN A 120 2.96 -7.87 39.59
C ASN A 120 4.48 -7.89 39.32
N GLU A 121 5.28 -7.24 40.16
CA GLU A 121 6.74 -7.12 40.01
C GLU A 121 7.49 -8.48 39.95
N SER A 122 6.89 -9.57 40.43
CA SER A 122 7.48 -10.91 40.35
C SER A 122 7.13 -11.64 39.02
N ASP A 123 6.35 -11.02 38.14
CA ASP A 123 5.95 -11.56 36.84
C ASP A 123 6.29 -10.55 35.69
N PRO A 124 7.59 -10.29 35.45
CA PRO A 124 8.00 -9.34 34.42
C PRO A 124 7.69 -9.85 33.02
N LEU A 125 7.39 -8.95 32.12
CA LEU A 125 7.41 -9.21 30.68
C LEU A 125 8.83 -9.61 30.28
N LYS A 126 8.95 -10.42 29.23
CA LYS A 126 10.24 -10.88 28.74
C LYS A 126 10.29 -10.82 27.23
N SER A 127 11.09 -9.88 26.72
CA SER A 127 11.28 -9.67 25.28
C SER A 127 9.94 -9.65 24.51
N PRO A 128 8.97 -8.78 24.86
CA PRO A 128 7.70 -8.67 24.14
C PRO A 128 7.98 -8.23 22.70
N GLN A 129 7.37 -8.89 21.70
CA GLN A 129 7.62 -8.60 20.29
C GLN A 129 6.40 -8.08 19.52
N GLY A 130 5.20 -8.21 20.06
CA GLY A 130 3.99 -7.76 19.40
C GLY A 130 3.06 -7.03 20.35
N VAL A 131 2.39 -6.00 19.87
CA VAL A 131 1.38 -5.22 20.60
C VAL A 131 0.17 -4.97 19.71
N PHE A 132 -1.03 -5.10 20.29
CA PHE A 132 -2.29 -4.79 19.63
C PHE A 132 -3.26 -4.16 20.62
N VAL A 133 -4.06 -3.19 20.17
CA VAL A 133 -5.06 -2.55 21.01
C VAL A 133 -6.42 -2.62 20.34
N THR A 134 -7.42 -3.14 21.05
CA THR A 134 -8.81 -3.18 20.57
C THR A 134 -9.46 -1.80 20.58
N ALA A 135 -10.63 -1.68 19.93
CA ALA A 135 -11.42 -0.45 19.94
C ALA A 135 -11.86 -0.04 21.37
N GLU A 136 -12.04 -1.01 22.28
CA GLU A 136 -12.37 -0.78 23.69
C GLU A 136 -11.16 -0.33 24.51
N GLY A 137 -9.95 -0.38 23.93
CA GLY A 137 -8.70 0.01 24.57
C GLY A 137 -7.98 -1.13 25.31
N HIS A 138 -8.40 -2.38 25.14
CA HIS A 138 -7.67 -3.52 25.70
C HIS A 138 -6.36 -3.73 24.96
N LEU A 139 -5.26 -3.82 25.69
CA LEU A 139 -3.92 -4.05 25.14
C LEU A 139 -3.56 -5.53 25.22
N TYR A 140 -3.24 -6.10 24.08
CA TYR A 140 -2.68 -7.46 23.96
C TYR A 140 -1.19 -7.38 23.67
N VAL A 141 -0.38 -8.14 24.43
CA VAL A 141 1.07 -8.15 24.32
C VAL A 141 1.54 -9.58 24.04
N ALA A 142 2.23 -9.80 22.95
CA ALA A 142 2.94 -11.05 22.69
C ALA A 142 4.22 -11.07 23.54
N ASP A 143 4.13 -11.66 24.72
CA ASP A 143 5.21 -11.82 25.72
C ASP A 143 6.07 -13.03 25.34
N THR A 144 6.85 -12.86 24.26
CA THR A 144 7.54 -13.89 23.49
C THR A 144 8.44 -14.76 24.37
N GLY A 145 9.25 -14.12 25.21
CA GLY A 145 10.21 -14.83 26.07
C GLY A 145 9.57 -15.62 27.21
N ASN A 146 8.29 -15.37 27.52
CA ASN A 146 7.47 -16.12 28.45
C ASN A 146 6.48 -17.07 27.77
N SER A 147 6.50 -17.16 26.42
CA SER A 147 5.67 -18.08 25.63
C SER A 147 4.16 -17.89 25.85
N ARG A 148 3.71 -16.64 25.98
CA ARG A 148 2.30 -16.28 26.25
C ARG A 148 1.91 -14.99 25.57
N VAL A 149 0.60 -14.76 25.42
CA VAL A 149 0.01 -13.45 25.16
C VAL A 149 -0.62 -12.95 26.45
N VAL A 150 -0.43 -11.70 26.80
CA VAL A 150 -1.00 -11.07 28.01
C VAL A 150 -2.00 -10.00 27.58
N GLU A 151 -3.17 -10.00 28.20
CA GLU A 151 -4.21 -8.98 28.03
C GLU A 151 -4.23 -8.04 29.23
N PHE A 152 -4.26 -6.74 28.92
CA PHE A 152 -4.42 -5.65 29.88
C PHE A 152 -5.65 -4.83 29.54
N ASP A 153 -6.26 -4.19 30.55
CA ASP A 153 -7.30 -3.20 30.33
C ASP A 153 -6.75 -1.86 29.79
N SER A 154 -7.64 -0.90 29.52
CA SER A 154 -7.27 0.43 29.03
C SER A 154 -6.39 1.23 29.99
N GLU A 155 -6.43 0.91 31.29
CA GLU A 155 -5.58 1.49 32.31
C GLU A 155 -4.24 0.75 32.48
N GLY A 156 -4.00 -0.36 31.75
CA GLY A 156 -2.80 -1.19 31.80
C GLY A 156 -2.79 -2.15 32.98
N ASN A 157 -3.93 -2.45 33.59
CA ASN A 157 -4.03 -3.49 34.60
C ASN A 157 -4.16 -4.87 33.94
N TYR A 158 -3.49 -5.86 34.48
CA TYR A 158 -3.58 -7.23 34.01
C TYR A 158 -4.99 -7.80 34.08
N LEU A 159 -5.45 -8.40 32.99
CA LEU A 159 -6.72 -9.12 32.94
C LEU A 159 -6.49 -10.64 32.92
N ARG A 160 -5.74 -11.14 31.96
CA ARG A 160 -5.48 -12.59 31.79
C ARG A 160 -4.26 -12.85 30.93
N GLU A 161 -3.87 -14.14 30.85
CA GLU A 161 -2.86 -14.63 29.92
C GLU A 161 -3.43 -15.75 29.04
N ILE A 162 -2.97 -15.81 27.80
CA ILE A 162 -3.26 -16.88 26.84
C ILE A 162 -1.92 -17.60 26.58
N GLY A 163 -1.82 -18.82 27.08
CA GLY A 163 -0.60 -19.61 26.95
C GLY A 163 -0.53 -20.41 25.65
N ARG A 164 0.35 -21.40 25.65
CA ARG A 164 0.51 -22.33 24.54
C ARG A 164 -0.82 -23.02 24.20
N PRO A 165 -1.15 -23.20 22.89
CA PRO A 165 -2.33 -23.97 22.46
C PRO A 165 -2.34 -25.40 23.01
N VAL A 166 -3.44 -25.81 23.62
CA VAL A 166 -3.62 -27.19 24.11
C VAL A 166 -4.22 -28.03 22.99
N THR A 167 -3.37 -28.73 22.26
CA THR A 167 -3.77 -29.54 21.09
C THR A 167 -2.77 -30.67 20.83
N THR A 168 -3.25 -31.78 20.29
CA THR A 168 -2.39 -32.89 19.81
C THR A 168 -1.71 -32.60 18.47
N LEU A 169 -2.08 -31.50 17.80
CA LEU A 169 -1.51 -31.09 16.52
C LEU A 169 -0.11 -30.47 16.68
N ILE A 170 0.22 -29.94 17.87
CA ILE A 170 1.51 -29.37 18.20
C ILE A 170 2.20 -30.30 19.21
N PRO A 171 3.30 -31.01 18.83
CA PRO A 171 4.06 -31.82 19.76
C PRO A 171 4.54 -31.02 20.97
N ASP A 172 4.54 -31.60 22.16
CA ASP A 172 5.00 -30.93 23.39
C ASP A 172 6.45 -30.43 23.32
N SER A 173 7.28 -31.08 22.49
CA SER A 173 8.67 -30.69 22.25
C SER A 173 8.85 -29.52 21.30
N GLN A 174 7.80 -29.11 20.62
CA GLN A 174 7.86 -28.00 19.66
C GLN A 174 7.82 -26.67 20.41
N GLU A 175 8.66 -25.73 20.03
CA GLU A 175 8.67 -24.37 20.59
C GLU A 175 7.37 -23.63 20.25
N TYR A 176 6.92 -22.78 21.17
CA TYR A 176 5.83 -21.84 20.99
C TYR A 176 6.26 -20.48 21.53
N SER A 177 6.57 -19.57 20.65
CA SER A 177 7.00 -18.21 21.00
C SER A 177 6.16 -17.20 20.21
N PRO A 178 5.08 -16.65 20.81
CA PRO A 178 4.20 -15.69 20.13
C PRO A 178 4.97 -14.41 19.79
N THR A 179 4.88 -13.96 18.54
CA THR A 179 5.60 -12.78 18.06
C THR A 179 4.66 -11.65 17.64
N ARG A 180 3.44 -11.98 17.19
CA ARG A 180 2.42 -11.02 16.82
C ARG A 180 1.07 -11.50 17.31
N VAL A 181 0.19 -10.56 17.63
CA VAL A 181 -1.18 -10.82 18.06
C VAL A 181 -2.11 -9.75 17.48
N VAL A 182 -3.28 -10.16 17.01
CA VAL A 182 -4.40 -9.27 16.69
C VAL A 182 -5.70 -9.87 17.20
N VAL A 183 -6.69 -9.04 17.43
CA VAL A 183 -8.02 -9.45 17.89
C VAL A 183 -9.07 -8.80 17.01
N ASP A 184 -10.04 -9.57 16.54
CA ASP A 184 -11.15 -9.05 15.76
C ASP A 184 -12.33 -8.58 16.66
N ASP A 185 -13.32 -7.91 16.05
CA ASP A 185 -14.49 -7.40 16.78
C ASP A 185 -15.36 -8.49 17.41
N ALA A 186 -15.20 -9.76 16.99
CA ALA A 186 -15.83 -10.91 17.62
C ALA A 186 -15.07 -11.43 18.85
N GLY A 187 -13.92 -10.83 19.17
CA GLY A 187 -13.03 -11.21 20.25
C GLY A 187 -12.18 -12.43 19.95
N ARG A 188 -12.11 -12.89 18.69
CA ARG A 188 -11.20 -13.99 18.32
C ARG A 188 -9.76 -13.45 18.25
N ILE A 189 -8.84 -14.24 18.81
CA ILE A 189 -7.44 -13.85 18.97
C ILE A 189 -6.63 -14.66 17.97
N TYR A 190 -5.85 -13.96 17.15
CA TYR A 190 -4.97 -14.55 16.14
C TYR A 190 -3.53 -14.26 16.48
N VAL A 191 -2.70 -15.29 16.50
CA VAL A 191 -1.31 -15.20 16.95
C VAL A 191 -0.38 -15.79 15.89
N ILE A 192 0.68 -15.06 15.55
CA ILE A 192 1.86 -15.63 14.92
C ILE A 192 2.79 -16.10 16.03
N ALA A 193 3.20 -17.36 15.97
CA ALA A 193 4.15 -17.90 16.92
C ALA A 193 5.31 -18.58 16.19
N TYR A 194 6.53 -18.17 16.52
CA TYR A 194 7.74 -18.86 16.05
C TYR A 194 7.69 -20.33 16.51
N GLY A 195 8.09 -21.21 15.62
CA GLY A 195 8.02 -22.65 15.83
C GLY A 195 6.70 -23.29 15.34
N ILE A 196 5.66 -22.51 15.00
CA ILE A 196 4.37 -23.01 14.52
C ILE A 196 4.19 -22.63 13.04
N ASN A 197 4.44 -23.58 12.14
CA ASN A 197 4.41 -23.35 10.68
C ASN A 197 3.06 -23.81 10.06
N MET A 198 1.96 -23.65 10.80
CA MET A 198 0.62 -24.06 10.37
C MET A 198 -0.33 -22.87 10.09
N GLY A 199 0.24 -21.69 9.86
CA GLY A 199 -0.52 -20.43 9.71
C GLY A 199 -0.71 -19.73 11.05
N LEU A 200 -1.77 -18.94 11.16
CA LEU A 200 -2.13 -18.20 12.37
C LEU A 200 -2.76 -19.15 13.39
N VAL A 201 -2.34 -19.05 14.64
CA VAL A 201 -2.97 -19.76 15.77
C VAL A 201 -4.22 -18.99 16.17
N GLU A 202 -5.37 -19.61 16.11
CA GLU A 202 -6.67 -19.00 16.44
C GLU A 202 -7.14 -19.45 17.82
N PHE A 203 -7.52 -18.49 18.67
CA PHE A 203 -8.19 -18.69 19.94
C PHE A 203 -9.54 -17.97 19.95
N ASN A 204 -10.50 -18.50 20.72
CA ASN A 204 -11.76 -17.81 20.98
C ASN A 204 -11.57 -16.66 21.99
N GLY A 205 -12.68 -15.93 22.24
CA GLY A 205 -12.70 -14.82 23.19
C GLY A 205 -12.32 -15.19 24.62
N GLU A 206 -12.40 -16.45 25.01
CA GLU A 206 -11.98 -16.98 26.31
C GLU A 206 -10.50 -17.40 26.35
N GLY A 207 -9.79 -17.35 25.20
CA GLY A 207 -8.40 -17.78 25.06
C GLY A 207 -8.24 -19.28 24.85
N GLU A 208 -9.29 -20.01 24.48
CA GLU A 208 -9.22 -21.41 24.14
C GLU A 208 -8.87 -21.63 22.68
N PHE A 209 -7.95 -22.55 22.40
CA PHE A 209 -7.50 -22.88 21.05
C PHE A 209 -8.64 -23.41 20.18
N GLN A 210 -8.83 -22.82 19.01
CA GLN A 210 -9.83 -23.20 18.02
C GLN A 210 -9.24 -23.94 16.82
N GLY A 211 -8.09 -23.52 16.34
CA GLY A 211 -7.48 -24.08 15.14
C GLY A 211 -6.32 -23.26 14.58
N PHE A 212 -6.02 -23.55 13.32
CA PHE A 212 -5.04 -22.80 12.53
C PHE A 212 -5.74 -22.20 11.31
N MET A 213 -5.45 -20.93 11.03
CA MET A 213 -6.05 -20.19 9.93
C MET A 213 -4.99 -19.76 8.91
N GLY A 214 -5.37 -19.78 7.62
CA GLY A 214 -4.54 -19.22 6.55
C GLY A 214 -3.24 -19.98 6.29
N ALA A 215 -3.16 -21.25 6.70
CA ALA A 215 -2.00 -22.08 6.39
C ALA A 215 -1.70 -22.01 4.88
N THR A 216 -0.46 -21.67 4.55
CA THR A 216 -0.01 -21.68 3.15
C THR A 216 -0.20 -23.10 2.62
N GLN A 217 -1.10 -23.27 1.66
CA GLN A 217 -1.28 -24.55 1.00
C GLN A 217 -0.03 -24.83 0.17
N VAL A 218 0.98 -25.41 0.81
CA VAL A 218 1.99 -26.14 0.07
C VAL A 218 1.23 -27.31 -0.54
N SER A 219 1.10 -27.35 -1.86
CA SER A 219 0.49 -28.46 -2.58
C SER A 219 1.40 -29.70 -2.54
N VAL A 220 1.79 -30.09 -1.33
CA VAL A 220 2.32 -31.44 -1.13
C VAL A 220 1.12 -32.36 -1.29
N SER A 221 1.03 -33.04 -2.42
CA SER A 221 -0.04 -34.01 -2.60
C SER A 221 -0.03 -34.92 -1.38
N MET A 222 -1.22 -35.23 -0.84
CA MET A 222 -1.34 -36.13 0.31
C MET A 222 -0.59 -37.44 0.04
N PHE A 223 -0.43 -37.82 -1.20
CA PHE A 223 0.40 -38.92 -1.66
C PHE A 223 1.89 -38.70 -1.39
N THR A 224 2.43 -37.51 -1.61
CA THR A 224 3.84 -37.18 -1.33
C THR A 224 4.12 -37.20 0.19
N TYR A 225 3.18 -36.69 1.00
CA TYR A 225 3.27 -36.74 2.47
C TYR A 225 3.24 -38.20 3.00
N ILE A 226 2.29 -39.01 2.51
CA ILE A 226 2.19 -40.44 2.88
C ILE A 226 3.41 -41.20 2.39
N TRP A 227 3.88 -40.95 1.16
CA TRP A 227 5.08 -41.57 0.62
C TRP A 227 6.32 -41.23 1.45
N LYS A 228 6.51 -39.95 1.82
CA LYS A 228 7.64 -39.49 2.65
C LYS A 228 7.65 -40.13 4.03
N ASN A 229 6.50 -40.23 4.68
CA ASN A 229 6.43 -40.69 6.07
C ASN A 229 6.32 -42.21 6.22
N TYR A 230 5.81 -42.93 5.22
CA TYR A 230 5.52 -44.36 5.36
C TYR A 230 6.27 -45.28 4.36
N PHE A 231 6.77 -44.75 3.26
CA PHE A 231 7.35 -45.56 2.19
C PHE A 231 8.76 -45.13 1.77
N SER A 232 9.28 -43.99 2.18
CA SER A 232 10.63 -43.54 1.85
C SER A 232 11.66 -43.99 2.88
N THR A 233 12.86 -44.36 2.40
CA THR A 233 14.02 -44.65 3.28
C THR A 233 14.61 -43.33 3.78
N GLN A 234 15.37 -43.39 4.93
CA GLN A 234 15.99 -42.22 5.53
C GLN A 234 16.90 -41.46 4.55
N ALA A 235 17.65 -42.15 3.71
CA ALA A 235 18.49 -41.54 2.67
C ALA A 235 17.67 -40.87 1.51
N GLN A 236 16.41 -41.26 1.33
CA GLN A 236 15.48 -40.62 0.42
C GLN A 236 14.80 -39.42 1.08
N GLN A 237 14.48 -39.51 2.37
CA GLN A 237 13.94 -38.40 3.17
C GLN A 237 14.93 -37.23 3.24
N ASP A 238 16.23 -37.50 3.43
CA ASP A 238 17.29 -36.51 3.48
C ASP A 238 17.54 -35.80 2.12
N ARG A 239 17.11 -36.40 1.02
CA ARG A 239 17.20 -35.82 -0.35
C ARG A 239 15.90 -35.15 -0.82
N MET A 240 14.80 -35.37 -0.14
CA MET A 240 13.55 -34.65 -0.39
C MET A 240 13.68 -33.27 0.26
N GLU A 241 13.69 -32.22 -0.57
CA GLU A 241 13.61 -30.84 -0.10
C GLU A 241 12.53 -30.73 0.97
N THR A 242 12.93 -30.26 2.13
CA THR A 242 11.99 -29.90 3.18
C THR A 242 11.30 -28.64 2.68
N ILE A 243 10.13 -28.77 2.08
CA ILE A 243 9.30 -27.61 1.75
C ILE A 243 8.90 -27.04 3.11
N ILE A 244 9.61 -26.00 3.52
CA ILE A 244 9.30 -25.24 4.74
C ILE A 244 8.05 -24.42 4.36
N PRO A 245 6.91 -24.61 5.04
CA PRO A 245 5.77 -23.75 4.83
C PRO A 245 6.18 -22.29 5.03
N THR A 246 5.72 -21.41 4.17
CA THR A 246 5.99 -19.98 4.26
C THR A 246 5.35 -19.45 5.55
N GLU A 247 6.13 -18.87 6.42
CA GLU A 247 5.65 -18.29 7.68
C GLU A 247 5.20 -16.85 7.45
N TYR A 248 4.12 -16.45 8.11
CA TYR A 248 3.72 -15.04 8.17
C TYR A 248 4.68 -14.27 9.07
N SER A 249 5.06 -13.06 8.65
CA SER A 249 5.95 -12.17 9.41
C SER A 249 5.19 -11.19 10.30
N ASN A 250 4.09 -10.66 9.80
CA ASN A 250 3.22 -9.75 10.56
C ASN A 250 1.76 -9.91 10.14
N ILE A 251 0.85 -9.42 10.99
CA ILE A 251 -0.60 -9.41 10.76
C ILE A 251 -1.20 -8.09 11.22
N PHE A 252 -2.21 -7.65 10.47
CA PHE A 252 -3.03 -6.48 10.79
C PHE A 252 -4.50 -6.81 10.53
N VAL A 253 -5.40 -6.49 11.46
CA VAL A 253 -6.84 -6.66 11.28
C VAL A 253 -7.46 -5.33 10.84
N ASP A 254 -8.25 -5.35 9.75
CA ASP A 254 -8.96 -4.18 9.26
C ASP A 254 -10.35 -4.04 9.92
N ASN A 255 -11.01 -2.91 9.66
CA ASN A 255 -12.35 -2.60 10.20
C ASN A 255 -13.48 -3.49 9.65
N GLU A 256 -13.20 -4.34 8.66
CA GLU A 256 -14.11 -5.38 8.15
C GLU A 256 -13.81 -6.76 8.74
N ASN A 257 -12.88 -6.85 9.71
CA ASN A 257 -12.40 -8.07 10.36
C ASN A 257 -11.68 -9.05 9.42
N PHE A 258 -11.08 -8.55 8.33
CA PHE A 258 -10.15 -9.32 7.53
C PHE A 258 -8.72 -9.10 8.03
N ILE A 259 -7.90 -10.12 7.88
CA ILE A 259 -6.51 -10.09 8.36
C ILE A 259 -5.57 -9.94 7.18
N TYR A 260 -4.85 -8.81 7.12
CA TYR A 260 -3.69 -8.68 6.26
C TYR A 260 -2.53 -9.43 6.91
N ALA A 261 -1.83 -10.23 6.12
CA ALA A 261 -0.68 -11.03 6.58
C ALA A 261 0.47 -10.90 5.59
N THR A 262 1.62 -10.45 6.06
CA THR A 262 2.85 -10.32 5.25
C THR A 262 3.70 -11.57 5.33
N ILE A 263 4.53 -11.79 4.29
CA ILE A 263 5.45 -12.92 4.18
C ILE A 263 6.81 -12.35 3.77
N ASN A 264 7.80 -12.42 4.65
CA ASN A 264 9.11 -11.79 4.45
C ASN A 264 10.20 -12.74 3.95
N ASN A 265 9.99 -14.06 4.02
CA ASN A 265 11.01 -15.07 3.71
C ASN A 265 10.85 -15.71 2.31
N LEU A 266 10.21 -15.01 1.37
CA LEU A 266 10.07 -15.49 -0.01
C LEU A 266 11.42 -15.49 -0.72
N SER A 267 11.82 -16.66 -1.23
CA SER A 267 13.00 -16.78 -2.10
C SER A 267 12.75 -16.12 -3.47
N GLY A 268 13.83 -15.87 -4.22
CA GLY A 268 13.71 -15.40 -5.60
C GLY A 268 12.95 -16.38 -6.50
N GLU A 269 13.04 -17.68 -6.23
CA GLU A 269 12.32 -18.72 -6.97
C GLU A 269 10.82 -18.70 -6.65
N ASP A 270 10.45 -18.50 -5.38
CA ASP A 270 9.04 -18.36 -4.96
C ASP A 270 8.39 -17.15 -5.64
N ARG A 271 9.10 -16.02 -5.70
CA ARG A 271 8.62 -14.79 -6.36
C ARG A 271 8.44 -14.97 -7.86
N GLN A 272 9.40 -15.62 -8.54
CA GLN A 272 9.28 -15.95 -9.96
C GLN A 272 8.16 -16.95 -10.23
N ALA A 273 7.86 -17.84 -9.29
CA ALA A 273 6.72 -18.74 -9.34
C ALA A 273 5.38 -18.05 -9.06
N GLY A 274 5.39 -16.76 -8.69
CA GLY A 274 4.19 -15.96 -8.41
C GLY A 274 3.67 -16.15 -6.98
N ALA A 275 4.54 -16.44 -6.01
CA ALA A 275 4.14 -16.51 -4.61
C ALA A 275 3.74 -15.13 -4.10
N ASP A 276 2.68 -15.09 -3.30
CA ASP A 276 2.14 -13.87 -2.73
C ASP A 276 2.95 -13.41 -1.52
N ALA A 277 3.47 -12.19 -1.54
CA ALA A 277 4.20 -11.58 -0.43
C ALA A 277 3.27 -10.99 0.66
N ILE A 278 2.01 -10.80 0.32
CA ILE A 278 0.95 -10.33 1.23
C ILE A 278 -0.37 -11.01 0.89
N ARG A 279 -1.18 -11.26 1.91
CA ARG A 279 -2.53 -11.82 1.79
C ARG A 279 -3.53 -11.00 2.60
N ARG A 280 -4.79 -11.00 2.19
CA ARG A 280 -5.91 -10.51 2.98
C ARG A 280 -6.83 -11.70 3.25
N LEU A 281 -6.78 -12.23 4.46
CA LEU A 281 -7.47 -13.45 4.85
C LEU A 281 -8.86 -13.13 5.38
N ASN A 282 -9.85 -13.87 4.88
CA ASN A 282 -11.18 -13.88 5.50
C ASN A 282 -11.20 -14.81 6.73
N PRO A 283 -12.28 -14.83 7.53
CA PRO A 283 -12.38 -15.70 8.73
C PRO A 283 -12.25 -17.21 8.46
N THR A 284 -12.32 -17.64 7.21
CA THR A 284 -12.07 -19.05 6.82
C THR A 284 -10.61 -19.30 6.40
N GLY A 285 -9.74 -18.28 6.48
CA GLY A 285 -8.34 -18.35 6.08
C GLY A 285 -8.10 -18.30 4.56
N THR A 286 -9.13 -17.94 3.78
CA THR A 286 -9.01 -17.80 2.32
C THR A 286 -8.48 -16.40 1.98
N ASP A 287 -7.49 -16.34 1.09
CA ASP A 287 -6.98 -15.07 0.57
C ASP A 287 -8.00 -14.42 -0.37
N ILE A 288 -8.41 -13.20 -0.05
CA ILE A 288 -9.36 -12.39 -0.82
C ILE A 288 -8.73 -11.09 -1.34
N LEU A 289 -7.41 -10.93 -1.21
CA LEU A 289 -6.72 -9.73 -1.68
C LEU A 289 -6.89 -9.58 -3.19
N ARG A 290 -7.32 -8.42 -3.63
CA ARG A 290 -7.42 -8.11 -5.05
C ARG A 290 -6.04 -7.75 -5.61
N ARG A 291 -5.74 -8.25 -6.79
CA ARG A 291 -4.47 -8.03 -7.51
C ARG A 291 -4.78 -7.63 -8.95
N LEU A 292 -5.46 -6.49 -9.10
CA LEU A 292 -5.88 -5.98 -10.42
C LEU A 292 -4.88 -4.99 -11.02
N GLY A 293 -3.83 -4.62 -10.27
CA GLY A 293 -2.74 -3.77 -10.73
C GLY A 293 -1.93 -4.42 -11.87
N GLN A 294 -1.24 -3.60 -12.63
CA GLN A 294 -0.35 -4.08 -13.71
C GLN A 294 0.95 -4.65 -13.15
N TYR A 295 1.41 -4.12 -12.03
CA TYR A 295 2.60 -4.57 -11.31
C TYR A 295 2.18 -5.48 -10.14
N PRO A 296 2.82 -6.63 -9.95
CA PRO A 296 2.47 -7.53 -8.84
C PRO A 296 2.84 -6.92 -7.48
N ILE A 297 2.13 -7.34 -6.42
CA ILE A 297 2.34 -6.85 -5.05
C ILE A 297 3.45 -7.69 -4.38
N ILE A 298 4.68 -7.54 -4.84
CA ILE A 298 5.85 -8.29 -4.37
C ILE A 298 7.06 -7.40 -4.06
N GLY A 299 6.88 -6.08 -4.09
CA GLY A 299 7.96 -5.11 -3.94
C GLY A 299 8.78 -4.95 -5.22
N ASP A 300 9.96 -4.36 -5.12
CA ASP A 300 10.83 -4.11 -6.25
C ASP A 300 11.52 -5.40 -6.74
N LEU A 301 11.56 -5.56 -8.05
CA LEU A 301 12.22 -6.70 -8.72
C LEU A 301 13.64 -6.38 -9.21
N ASP A 302 14.01 -5.10 -9.29
CA ASP A 302 15.29 -4.68 -9.87
C ASP A 302 16.50 -5.15 -9.06
N GLY A 303 16.33 -5.45 -7.79
CA GLY A 303 17.36 -6.04 -6.96
C GLY A 303 17.95 -7.33 -7.51
N ALA A 304 17.14 -8.16 -8.14
CA ALA A 304 17.57 -9.44 -8.71
C ALA A 304 18.55 -9.29 -9.90
N THR A 305 18.41 -8.22 -10.68
CA THR A 305 19.24 -8.00 -11.87
C THR A 305 20.64 -7.50 -11.51
N PHE A 306 20.79 -6.82 -10.35
CA PHE A 306 22.04 -6.20 -9.92
C PHE A 306 22.70 -6.89 -8.72
N GLY A 307 22.14 -8.01 -8.21
CA GLY A 307 22.67 -8.75 -7.07
C GLY A 307 22.33 -8.12 -5.72
N TYR A 308 21.29 -7.29 -5.65
CA TYR A 308 20.68 -6.82 -4.41
C TYR A 308 19.61 -7.81 -3.93
N ASP A 309 19.30 -7.78 -2.64
CA ASP A 309 18.24 -8.59 -2.08
C ASP A 309 16.86 -8.11 -2.56
N TYR A 310 15.91 -9.03 -2.66
CA TYR A 310 14.52 -8.69 -2.97
C TYR A 310 13.85 -7.94 -1.81
N SER A 311 12.81 -7.14 -2.10
CA SER A 311 11.97 -6.55 -1.06
C SER A 311 11.48 -7.60 -0.05
N SER A 312 11.50 -7.27 1.22
CA SER A 312 11.08 -8.11 2.33
C SER A 312 9.97 -7.41 3.12
N PHE A 313 8.72 -7.83 2.91
CA PHE A 313 7.57 -7.21 3.56
C PHE A 313 7.46 -7.65 5.00
N VAL A 314 7.70 -6.70 5.92
CA VAL A 314 7.76 -6.98 7.36
C VAL A 314 6.53 -6.54 8.11
N ASP A 315 5.78 -5.54 7.60
CA ASP A 315 4.58 -5.05 8.25
C ASP A 315 3.61 -4.43 7.26
N VAL A 316 2.35 -4.27 7.67
CA VAL A 316 1.28 -3.66 6.88
C VAL A 316 0.31 -2.89 7.77
N ALA A 317 -0.12 -1.72 7.30
CA ALA A 317 -1.21 -0.96 7.90
C ALA A 317 -2.25 -0.63 6.83
N ALA A 318 -3.54 -0.77 7.15
CA ALA A 318 -4.62 -0.49 6.21
C ALA A 318 -5.52 0.63 6.72
N THR A 319 -6.18 1.31 5.78
CA THR A 319 -7.19 2.34 6.05
C THR A 319 -8.58 1.73 6.08
N ASP A 320 -9.53 2.44 6.64
CA ASP A 320 -10.95 2.07 6.70
C ASP A 320 -11.66 2.04 5.32
N TYR A 321 -11.04 2.62 4.29
CA TYR A 321 -11.53 2.59 2.91
C TYR A 321 -10.71 1.68 1.99
N GLY A 322 -9.88 0.80 2.57
CA GLY A 322 -9.22 -0.32 1.88
C GLY A 322 -7.92 0.01 1.17
N CYS A 323 -7.35 1.23 1.31
CA CYS A 323 -5.95 1.45 0.98
C CYS A 323 -5.06 0.79 2.02
N TYR A 324 -3.91 0.25 1.60
CA TYR A 324 -2.97 -0.37 2.51
C TYR A 324 -1.53 -0.01 2.16
N PHE A 325 -0.71 0.06 3.21
CA PHE A 325 0.68 0.47 3.19
C PHE A 325 1.53 -0.68 3.69
N ILE A 326 2.51 -1.10 2.90
CA ILE A 326 3.38 -2.22 3.22
C ILE A 326 4.79 -1.70 3.43
N LEU A 327 5.41 -2.13 4.53
CA LEU A 327 6.77 -1.78 4.89
C LEU A 327 7.74 -2.84 4.39
N ASP A 328 8.74 -2.41 3.62
CA ASP A 328 9.87 -3.22 3.16
C ASP A 328 11.11 -2.94 4.02
N GLU A 329 11.65 -3.98 4.65
CA GLU A 329 12.87 -3.89 5.45
C GLU A 329 14.13 -3.80 4.60
N THR A 330 14.17 -4.47 3.43
CA THR A 330 15.37 -4.62 2.61
C THR A 330 15.86 -3.29 2.06
N ASP A 331 14.98 -2.54 1.40
CA ASP A 331 15.32 -1.25 0.80
C ASP A 331 14.84 -0.05 1.62
N GLY A 332 14.10 -0.30 2.70
CA GLY A 332 13.50 0.72 3.54
C GLY A 332 12.42 1.50 2.80
N LYS A 333 11.54 0.81 2.09
CA LYS A 333 10.49 1.42 1.29
C LYS A 333 9.11 1.18 1.88
N ILE A 334 8.20 2.10 1.59
CA ILE A 334 6.78 1.99 1.91
C ILE A 334 6.03 1.97 0.59
N PHE A 335 5.34 0.86 0.33
CA PHE A 335 4.50 0.64 -0.84
C PHE A 335 3.05 0.89 -0.47
N ALA A 336 2.38 1.81 -1.16
CA ALA A 336 0.96 2.09 -0.97
C ALA A 336 0.13 1.54 -2.14
N TYR A 337 -0.97 0.89 -1.80
CA TYR A 337 -1.90 0.29 -2.77
C TYR A 337 -3.33 0.69 -2.46
N ASP A 338 -4.18 0.71 -3.49
CA ASP A 338 -5.62 0.82 -3.32
C ASP A 338 -6.28 -0.56 -3.07
N TYR A 339 -7.59 -0.56 -2.81
CA TYR A 339 -8.39 -1.76 -2.60
C TYR A 339 -8.33 -2.80 -3.74
N ASP A 340 -8.09 -2.35 -4.97
CA ASP A 340 -7.95 -3.21 -6.14
C ASP A 340 -6.51 -3.78 -6.29
N GLY A 341 -5.58 -3.38 -5.43
CA GLY A 341 -4.16 -3.74 -5.51
C GLY A 341 -3.40 -2.96 -6.58
N ILE A 342 -3.87 -1.76 -6.92
CA ILE A 342 -3.17 -0.84 -7.81
C ILE A 342 -2.17 -0.04 -6.99
N SER A 343 -0.91 -0.01 -7.41
CA SER A 343 0.13 0.79 -6.77
C SER A 343 -0.20 2.27 -6.87
N LEU A 344 -0.21 2.95 -5.71
CA LEU A 344 -0.48 4.38 -5.61
C LEU A 344 0.83 5.18 -5.68
N PHE A 345 1.75 4.85 -4.82
CA PHE A 345 3.09 5.41 -4.74
C PHE A 345 4.01 4.53 -3.89
N VAL A 346 5.30 4.72 -4.08
CA VAL A 346 6.37 4.10 -3.29
C VAL A 346 7.31 5.21 -2.84
N PHE A 347 7.71 5.22 -1.56
CA PHE A 347 8.66 6.17 -1.02
C PHE A 347 9.48 5.58 0.12
N GLY A 348 10.52 6.27 0.54
CA GLY A 348 11.45 5.84 1.57
C GLY A 348 12.72 5.22 1.00
N ARG A 349 13.74 5.07 1.86
CA ARG A 349 15.01 4.49 1.51
C ARG A 349 15.82 4.14 2.76
N ASN A 350 16.61 3.06 2.67
CA ASN A 350 17.65 2.79 3.65
C ASN A 350 18.84 3.74 3.49
N GLY A 351 19.41 4.19 4.60
CA GLY A 351 20.58 5.06 4.60
C GLY A 351 20.84 5.76 5.94
N ILE A 352 21.92 6.56 5.96
CA ILE A 352 22.37 7.26 7.17
C ILE A 352 21.88 8.72 7.27
N ARG A 353 21.17 9.21 6.24
CA ARG A 353 20.64 10.59 6.26
C ARG A 353 19.37 10.63 7.08
N ALA A 354 19.10 11.76 7.72
CA ALA A 354 17.83 11.99 8.42
C ALA A 354 16.65 11.77 7.47
N GLY A 355 15.65 11.02 7.90
CA GLY A 355 14.50 10.63 7.08
C GLY A 355 14.67 9.31 6.32
N ASN A 356 15.86 8.69 6.35
CA ASN A 356 16.08 7.33 5.88
C ASN A 356 15.95 6.34 7.03
N PHE A 357 15.71 5.08 6.70
CA PHE A 357 15.68 3.96 7.63
C PHE A 357 17.03 3.26 7.73
N GLN A 358 17.25 2.53 8.82
CA GLN A 358 18.34 1.57 8.93
C GLN A 358 17.80 0.12 9.01
N LYS A 359 16.79 -0.09 9.84
CA LYS A 359 16.06 -1.36 9.93
C LYS A 359 14.62 -1.08 10.36
N PRO A 360 13.75 -0.68 9.42
CA PRO A 360 12.35 -0.46 9.72
C PRO A 360 11.65 -1.79 9.99
N VAL A 361 10.84 -1.87 11.05
CA VAL A 361 10.24 -3.13 11.53
C VAL A 361 8.73 -3.06 11.70
N SER A 362 8.14 -1.88 11.88
CA SER A 362 6.70 -1.74 12.02
C SER A 362 6.21 -0.39 11.50
N ILE A 363 5.00 -0.37 10.95
CA ILE A 363 4.33 0.80 10.38
C ILE A 363 2.94 0.97 10.97
N GLY A 364 2.58 2.20 11.31
CA GLY A 364 1.23 2.55 11.75
C GLY A 364 0.75 3.86 11.16
N LEU A 365 -0.56 3.95 10.96
CA LEU A 365 -1.24 5.14 10.43
C LEU A 365 -2.06 5.78 11.56
N ASN A 366 -2.11 7.11 11.61
CA ASN A 366 -3.12 7.77 12.43
C ASN A 366 -4.50 7.75 11.72
N GLY A 367 -5.58 7.97 12.47
CA GLY A 367 -6.94 7.79 11.98
C GLY A 367 -7.28 8.58 10.71
N ASP A 368 -6.73 9.80 10.51
CA ASP A 368 -6.96 10.63 9.33
C ASP A 368 -5.89 10.45 8.22
N GLN A 369 -5.01 9.47 8.38
CA GLN A 369 -3.87 9.17 7.49
C GLN A 369 -2.95 10.38 7.21
N SER A 370 -3.03 11.42 8.02
CA SER A 370 -2.17 12.60 7.89
C SER A 370 -0.73 12.32 8.31
N LYS A 371 -0.51 11.27 9.10
CA LYS A 371 0.81 10.85 9.57
C LYS A 371 0.98 9.34 9.44
N ILE A 372 2.18 8.95 9.04
CA ILE A 372 2.69 7.58 9.09
C ILE A 372 3.80 7.55 10.15
N TYR A 373 3.74 6.57 11.01
CA TYR A 373 4.75 6.29 12.02
C TYR A 373 5.47 5.00 11.64
N VAL A 374 6.78 5.04 11.57
CA VAL A 374 7.61 3.86 11.25
C VAL A 374 8.61 3.64 12.36
N LEU A 375 8.54 2.49 12.99
CA LEU A 375 9.48 2.06 14.03
C LEU A 375 10.75 1.51 13.38
N ASP A 376 11.90 2.06 13.75
CA ASP A 376 13.20 1.55 13.31
C ASP A 376 13.95 0.91 14.48
N ASN A 377 14.20 -0.38 14.34
CA ASN A 377 14.83 -1.20 15.36
C ASN A 377 16.30 -0.81 15.63
N THR A 378 17.03 -0.42 14.59
CA THR A 378 18.46 -0.09 14.71
C THR A 378 18.65 1.36 15.15
N LEU A 379 17.80 2.27 14.66
CA LEU A 379 17.82 3.66 15.10
C LEU A 379 17.23 3.83 16.52
N ASN A 380 16.53 2.82 17.04
CA ASN A 380 15.80 2.90 18.31
C ASN A 380 14.89 4.14 18.36
N SER A 381 14.08 4.32 17.32
CA SER A 381 13.30 5.56 17.13
C SER A 381 12.06 5.30 16.28
N ILE A 382 11.14 6.26 16.34
CA ILE A 382 9.96 6.28 15.49
C ILE A 382 10.10 7.44 14.50
N LEU A 383 10.21 7.14 13.21
CA LEU A 383 10.18 8.17 12.16
C LEU A 383 8.73 8.57 11.88
N VAL A 384 8.50 9.87 11.73
CA VAL A 384 7.18 10.44 11.50
C VAL A 384 7.14 11.08 10.12
N PHE A 385 6.27 10.58 9.26
CA PHE A 385 6.03 11.12 7.92
C PHE A 385 4.69 11.83 7.90
N ARG A 386 4.67 13.03 7.30
CA ARG A 386 3.45 13.82 7.14
C ARG A 386 3.01 13.81 5.69
N ILE A 387 1.72 13.67 5.47
CA ILE A 387 1.12 13.72 4.15
C ILE A 387 1.31 15.10 3.51
N THR A 388 1.55 15.15 2.21
CA THR A 388 1.58 16.35 1.39
C THR A 388 0.20 16.65 0.80
N ASP A 389 0.03 17.80 0.16
CA ASP A 389 -1.20 18.11 -0.56
C ASP A 389 -1.46 17.12 -1.69
N TYR A 390 -0.41 16.70 -2.42
CA TYR A 390 -0.51 15.67 -3.46
C TYR A 390 -1.02 14.33 -2.90
N GLY A 391 -0.39 13.83 -1.84
CA GLY A 391 -0.79 12.59 -1.20
C GLY A 391 -2.22 12.65 -0.65
N ARG A 392 -2.61 13.81 -0.07
CA ARG A 392 -3.96 14.02 0.49
C ARG A 392 -5.02 13.98 -0.61
N HIS A 393 -4.86 14.76 -1.69
CA HIS A 393 -5.78 14.74 -2.82
C HIS A 393 -5.93 13.34 -3.42
N LEU A 394 -4.81 12.59 -3.53
CA LEU A 394 -4.82 11.23 -4.06
C LEU A 394 -5.62 10.26 -3.17
N LEU A 395 -5.36 10.25 -1.86
CA LEU A 395 -6.08 9.37 -0.92
C LEU A 395 -7.55 9.80 -0.77
N ASP A 396 -7.85 11.11 -0.72
CA ASP A 396 -9.22 11.62 -0.65
C ASP A 396 -10.03 11.27 -1.91
N ALA A 397 -9.42 11.33 -3.10
CA ALA A 397 -10.07 10.93 -4.34
C ALA A 397 -10.51 9.45 -4.31
N ILE A 398 -9.65 8.56 -3.78
CA ILE A 398 -9.97 7.14 -3.63
C ILE A 398 -11.05 6.93 -2.56
N ARG A 399 -10.92 7.57 -1.41
CA ARG A 399 -11.87 7.49 -0.31
C ARG A 399 -13.26 7.95 -0.75
N LEU A 400 -13.37 9.11 -1.39
CA LEU A 400 -14.63 9.66 -1.88
C LEU A 400 -15.27 8.76 -2.94
N ASN A 401 -14.48 8.18 -3.83
CA ASN A 401 -14.98 7.18 -4.79
C ASN A 401 -15.56 5.94 -4.09
N ASN A 402 -14.92 5.45 -3.02
CA ASN A 402 -15.38 4.29 -2.26
C ASN A 402 -16.71 4.54 -1.55
N ILE A 403 -16.93 5.73 -0.99
CA ILE A 403 -18.20 6.09 -0.36
C ILE A 403 -19.28 6.53 -1.37
N GLY A 404 -18.96 6.55 -2.67
CA GLY A 404 -19.90 6.87 -3.76
C GLY A 404 -20.05 8.37 -4.05
N ASP A 405 -19.22 9.25 -3.47
CA ASP A 405 -19.17 10.68 -3.83
C ASP A 405 -18.34 10.89 -5.10
N ALA A 406 -18.98 10.67 -6.24
CA ALA A 406 -18.34 10.80 -7.55
C ALA A 406 -17.91 12.25 -7.86
N GLU A 407 -18.71 13.24 -7.46
CA GLU A 407 -18.38 14.66 -7.69
C GLU A 407 -17.18 15.09 -6.84
N GLY A 408 -17.15 14.70 -5.56
CA GLY A 408 -16.01 14.93 -4.67
C GLY A 408 -14.75 14.27 -5.24
N SER A 409 -14.83 12.99 -5.59
CA SER A 409 -13.72 12.25 -6.18
C SER A 409 -13.18 12.89 -7.46
N THR A 410 -14.08 13.36 -8.35
CA THR A 410 -13.67 14.08 -9.56
C THR A 410 -12.86 15.34 -9.25
N ARG A 411 -13.29 16.13 -8.27
CA ARG A 411 -12.56 17.34 -7.86
C ARG A 411 -11.15 16.99 -7.36
N GLU A 412 -11.05 15.99 -6.50
CA GLU A 412 -9.75 15.57 -5.94
C GLU A 412 -8.81 15.02 -7.02
N TRP A 413 -9.29 14.19 -7.96
CA TRP A 413 -8.48 13.75 -9.10
C TRP A 413 -7.99 14.90 -9.98
N GLN A 414 -8.80 15.95 -10.15
CA GLN A 414 -8.39 17.15 -10.89
C GLN A 414 -7.28 17.91 -10.14
N GLU A 415 -7.32 17.99 -8.81
CA GLU A 415 -6.22 18.58 -8.01
C GLU A 415 -4.94 17.73 -8.14
N VAL A 416 -5.03 16.39 -8.10
CA VAL A 416 -3.89 15.51 -8.40
C VAL A 416 -3.29 15.83 -9.76
N LEU A 417 -4.11 15.98 -10.82
CA LEU A 417 -3.62 16.30 -12.17
C LEU A 417 -3.02 17.70 -12.31
N LYS A 418 -3.43 18.67 -11.47
CA LYS A 418 -2.76 19.99 -11.43
C LYS A 418 -1.35 19.90 -10.85
N LEU A 419 -1.13 19.01 -9.89
CA LEU A 419 0.17 18.80 -9.25
C LEU A 419 1.06 17.83 -10.06
N ASN A 420 0.45 16.87 -10.75
CA ASN A 420 1.12 15.89 -11.60
C ASN A 420 0.27 15.62 -12.86
N SER A 421 0.49 16.40 -13.90
CA SER A 421 -0.27 16.31 -15.16
C SER A 421 -0.02 15.01 -15.96
N ASN A 422 0.96 14.20 -15.58
CA ASN A 422 1.31 12.95 -16.25
C ASN A 422 0.86 11.70 -15.47
N SER A 423 0.08 11.86 -14.40
CA SER A 423 -0.35 10.74 -13.57
C SER A 423 -1.33 9.82 -14.30
N GLU A 424 -0.86 8.67 -14.79
CA GLU A 424 -1.72 7.63 -15.38
C GLU A 424 -2.79 7.15 -14.39
N LEU A 425 -2.44 7.08 -13.10
CA LEU A 425 -3.35 6.73 -12.03
C LEU A 425 -4.51 7.71 -11.90
N ALA A 426 -4.22 9.03 -11.92
CA ALA A 426 -5.24 10.05 -11.77
C ALA A 426 -6.19 10.07 -13.00
N TYR A 427 -5.68 9.91 -14.21
CA TYR A 427 -6.52 9.75 -15.39
C TYR A 427 -7.38 8.48 -15.31
N THR A 428 -6.83 7.37 -14.84
CA THR A 428 -7.61 6.12 -14.65
C THR A 428 -8.68 6.30 -13.57
N GLY A 429 -8.37 6.96 -12.46
CA GLY A 429 -9.31 7.28 -11.39
C GLY A 429 -10.46 8.16 -11.88
N LEU A 430 -10.12 9.27 -12.53
CA LEU A 430 -11.10 10.19 -13.13
C LEU A 430 -11.98 9.47 -14.17
N GLY A 431 -11.38 8.62 -15.00
CA GLY A 431 -12.12 7.80 -15.97
C GLY A 431 -13.10 6.83 -15.31
N LYS A 432 -12.74 6.22 -14.17
CA LYS A 432 -13.65 5.35 -13.38
C LYS A 432 -14.85 6.15 -12.86
N THR A 433 -14.64 7.38 -12.40
CA THR A 433 -15.71 8.26 -11.93
C THR A 433 -16.66 8.63 -13.09
N TYR A 434 -16.13 9.09 -14.24
CA TYR A 434 -16.95 9.36 -15.43
C TYR A 434 -17.70 8.13 -15.94
N LEU A 435 -17.10 6.95 -15.84
CA LEU A 435 -17.77 5.70 -16.22
C LEU A 435 -18.98 5.41 -15.32
N THR A 436 -18.87 5.69 -14.02
CA THR A 436 -19.96 5.53 -13.05
C THR A 436 -21.07 6.52 -13.26
N GLU A 437 -20.76 7.76 -13.65
CA GLU A 437 -21.70 8.81 -14.01
C GLU A 437 -22.40 8.57 -15.36
N GLY A 438 -21.93 7.61 -16.17
CA GLY A 438 -22.44 7.37 -17.51
C GLY A 438 -21.85 8.28 -18.60
N ASN A 439 -20.82 9.06 -18.28
CA ASN A 439 -20.08 9.93 -19.19
C ASN A 439 -19.03 9.10 -19.97
N TYR A 440 -19.52 8.17 -20.80
CA TYR A 440 -18.68 7.11 -21.39
C TYR A 440 -17.60 7.65 -22.34
N LYS A 441 -17.85 8.75 -23.03
CA LYS A 441 -16.89 9.33 -23.97
C LYS A 441 -15.72 9.96 -23.23
N GLU A 442 -16.00 10.76 -22.22
CA GLU A 442 -15.03 11.41 -21.34
C GLU A 442 -14.23 10.33 -20.57
N ALA A 443 -14.91 9.26 -20.11
CA ALA A 443 -14.27 8.11 -19.50
C ALA A 443 -13.24 7.46 -20.44
N MET A 444 -13.58 7.26 -21.73
CA MET A 444 -12.67 6.69 -22.72
C MET A 444 -11.43 7.57 -22.94
N GLU A 445 -11.60 8.90 -23.06
CA GLU A 445 -10.51 9.85 -23.21
C GLU A 445 -9.55 9.79 -22.00
N CYS A 446 -10.10 9.72 -20.78
CA CYS A 446 -9.31 9.56 -19.56
C CYS A 446 -8.58 8.19 -19.51
N PHE A 447 -9.24 7.09 -19.88
CA PHE A 447 -8.59 5.77 -19.88
C PHE A 447 -7.53 5.62 -20.97
N GLU A 448 -7.63 6.36 -22.07
CA GLU A 448 -6.57 6.43 -23.08
C GLU A 448 -5.32 7.12 -22.52
N LEU A 449 -5.49 8.27 -21.84
CA LEU A 449 -4.40 8.99 -21.17
C LEU A 449 -3.80 8.21 -20.00
N GLY A 450 -4.61 7.44 -19.27
CA GLY A 450 -4.19 6.59 -18.18
C GLY A 450 -3.72 5.19 -18.63
N ASN A 451 -3.51 4.94 -19.93
CA ASN A 451 -3.09 3.64 -20.51
C ASN A 451 -3.93 2.43 -20.05
N SER A 452 -5.18 2.66 -19.62
CA SER A 452 -6.03 1.65 -19.01
C SER A 452 -6.91 0.93 -20.04
N LYS A 453 -6.34 0.02 -20.83
CA LYS A 453 -7.00 -0.69 -21.93
C LYS A 453 -8.24 -1.48 -21.48
N LYS A 454 -8.21 -2.09 -20.31
CA LYS A 454 -9.33 -2.85 -19.75
C LYS A 454 -10.54 -1.95 -19.51
N TYR A 455 -10.35 -0.81 -18.83
CA TYR A 455 -11.43 0.13 -18.56
C TYR A 455 -11.86 0.91 -19.79
N TYR A 456 -10.93 1.24 -20.69
CA TYR A 456 -11.27 1.79 -22.02
C TYR A 456 -12.23 0.87 -22.77
N SER A 457 -11.92 -0.42 -22.87
CA SER A 457 -12.78 -1.40 -23.55
C SER A 457 -14.16 -1.52 -22.90
N LYS A 458 -14.23 -1.41 -21.56
CA LYS A 458 -15.50 -1.40 -20.83
C LYS A 458 -16.31 -0.14 -21.14
N ALA A 459 -15.71 1.04 -21.07
CA ALA A 459 -16.35 2.31 -21.41
C ALA A 459 -16.83 2.32 -22.87
N PHE A 460 -15.99 1.86 -23.81
CA PHE A 460 -16.35 1.73 -25.22
C PHE A 460 -17.55 0.81 -25.44
N SER A 461 -17.65 -0.28 -24.71
CA SER A 461 -18.80 -1.20 -24.81
C SER A 461 -20.11 -0.52 -24.41
N TYR A 462 -20.11 0.30 -23.34
CA TYR A 462 -21.28 1.07 -22.92
C TYR A 462 -21.59 2.22 -23.90
N TYR A 463 -20.58 2.97 -24.33
CA TYR A 463 -20.73 4.02 -25.34
C TYR A 463 -21.33 3.47 -26.65
N ARG A 464 -20.81 2.35 -27.13
CA ARG A 464 -21.34 1.68 -28.33
C ARG A 464 -22.80 1.29 -28.15
N LYS A 465 -23.19 0.76 -26.98
CA LYS A 465 -24.57 0.40 -26.67
C LYS A 465 -25.48 1.64 -26.72
N GLU A 466 -25.08 2.72 -26.07
CA GLU A 466 -25.81 4.00 -26.08
C GLU A 466 -26.00 4.54 -27.51
N VAL A 467 -24.93 4.57 -28.30
CA VAL A 467 -24.98 5.01 -29.71
C VAL A 467 -25.90 4.11 -30.52
N MET A 468 -25.84 2.79 -30.33
CA MET A 468 -26.72 1.86 -31.04
C MET A 468 -28.18 2.07 -30.64
N GLU A 469 -28.52 2.21 -29.38
CA GLU A 469 -29.88 2.48 -28.92
C GLU A 469 -30.45 3.78 -29.52
N LYS A 470 -29.62 4.82 -29.60
CA LYS A 470 -30.01 6.14 -30.15
C LYS A 470 -30.22 6.15 -31.66
N TYR A 471 -29.39 5.42 -32.40
CA TYR A 471 -29.31 5.57 -33.87
C TYR A 471 -29.76 4.34 -34.66
N LEU A 472 -29.73 3.10 -34.08
CA LEU A 472 -30.01 1.88 -34.83
C LEU A 472 -31.42 1.85 -35.41
N THR A 473 -32.44 2.23 -34.65
CA THR A 473 -33.82 2.26 -35.11
C THR A 473 -34.00 3.24 -36.30
N LYS A 474 -33.35 4.40 -36.19
CA LYS A 474 -33.39 5.42 -37.27
C LYS A 474 -32.68 4.93 -38.53
N ALA A 475 -31.51 4.27 -38.35
CA ALA A 475 -30.74 3.71 -39.47
C ALA A 475 -31.52 2.59 -40.19
N VAL A 476 -32.17 1.72 -39.44
CA VAL A 476 -33.00 0.63 -39.98
C VAL A 476 -34.18 1.21 -40.77
N ILE A 477 -34.88 2.21 -40.23
CA ILE A 477 -35.98 2.88 -40.94
C ILE A 477 -35.50 3.48 -42.27
N VAL A 478 -34.38 4.20 -42.25
CA VAL A 478 -33.78 4.78 -43.47
C VAL A 478 -33.41 3.70 -44.48
N ALA A 479 -32.81 2.62 -44.05
CA ALA A 479 -32.45 1.49 -44.91
C ALA A 479 -33.68 0.83 -45.55
N VAL A 480 -34.76 0.63 -44.79
CA VAL A 480 -36.04 0.10 -45.31
C VAL A 480 -36.65 1.03 -46.32
N VAL A 481 -36.70 2.33 -46.06
CA VAL A 481 -37.21 3.32 -47.00
C VAL A 481 -36.41 3.33 -48.31
N LEU A 482 -35.09 3.34 -48.23
CA LEU A 482 -34.22 3.27 -49.42
C LEU A 482 -34.45 1.96 -50.21
N PHE A 483 -34.61 0.84 -49.54
CA PHE A 483 -34.91 -0.43 -50.18
C PHE A 483 -36.25 -0.38 -50.95
N LEU A 484 -37.27 0.18 -50.31
CA LEU A 484 -38.59 0.34 -50.94
C LEU A 484 -38.52 1.25 -52.18
N ILE A 485 -37.77 2.37 -52.08
CA ILE A 485 -37.58 3.29 -53.22
C ILE A 485 -36.88 2.54 -54.38
N ILE A 486 -35.83 1.79 -54.11
CA ILE A 486 -35.12 1.04 -55.16
C ILE A 486 -36.01 -0.03 -55.74
N TRP A 487 -36.80 -0.70 -54.93
CA TRP A 487 -37.78 -1.73 -55.39
C TRP A 487 -38.84 -1.13 -56.31
N VAL A 488 -39.43 0.02 -55.95
CA VAL A 488 -40.40 0.75 -56.77
C VAL A 488 -39.77 1.19 -58.09
N ILE A 489 -38.56 1.79 -58.08
CA ILE A 489 -37.84 2.20 -59.29
C ILE A 489 -37.61 0.98 -60.22
N ARG A 490 -37.18 -0.17 -59.66
CA ARG A 490 -37.00 -1.41 -60.46
C ARG A 490 -38.31 -1.90 -61.06
N LYS A 491 -39.43 -1.82 -60.32
CA LYS A 491 -40.75 -2.21 -60.80
C LYS A 491 -41.24 -1.30 -61.90
N ILE A 492 -41.07 0.03 -61.79
CA ILE A 492 -41.40 1.00 -62.80
C ILE A 492 -40.55 0.80 -64.07
N ARG A 493 -39.25 0.53 -63.94
CA ARG A 493 -38.37 0.24 -65.08
C ARG A 493 -38.76 -1.03 -65.79
N ARG A 494 -39.18 -2.09 -65.06
CA ARG A 494 -39.66 -3.36 -65.63
C ARG A 494 -41.00 -3.14 -66.37
N TYR A 495 -41.94 -2.38 -65.81
CA TYR A 495 -43.18 -2.06 -66.39
C TYR A 495 -42.99 -1.24 -67.68
N ARG A 496 -42.14 -0.24 -67.69
CA ARG A 496 -41.82 0.58 -68.89
C ARG A 496 -41.21 -0.27 -70.02
N ARG A 497 -40.34 -1.23 -69.70
CA ARG A 497 -39.84 -2.15 -70.74
C ARG A 497 -40.93 -3.03 -71.29
N TRP A 498 -41.77 -3.60 -70.46
CA TRP A 498 -42.93 -4.40 -70.91
C TRP A 498 -43.85 -3.63 -71.78
N VAL A 499 -44.23 -2.39 -71.42
CA VAL A 499 -45.05 -1.50 -72.27
C VAL A 499 -44.37 -1.19 -73.61
N GLY A 500 -43.05 -0.99 -73.61
CA GLY A 500 -42.26 -0.79 -74.84
C GLY A 500 -42.26 -2.01 -75.75
N GLU A 501 -42.14 -3.18 -75.23
CA GLU A 501 -42.19 -4.49 -75.91
C GLU A 501 -43.60 -4.71 -76.55
N VAL A 502 -44.68 -4.49 -75.78
CA VAL A 502 -46.07 -4.57 -76.26
C VAL A 502 -46.35 -3.54 -77.38
N ARG A 503 -45.86 -2.31 -77.26
CA ARG A 503 -46.00 -1.26 -78.28
C ARG A 503 -45.26 -1.62 -79.56
N CYS A 504 -44.07 -2.20 -79.47
CA CYS A 504 -43.29 -2.68 -80.61
C CYS A 504 -43.95 -3.88 -81.28
N TYR A 505 -44.58 -4.78 -80.49
CA TYR A 505 -45.36 -5.90 -81.05
C TYR A 505 -46.59 -5.44 -81.80
N MET A 506 -47.34 -4.42 -81.31
CA MET A 506 -48.52 -3.89 -81.95
C MET A 506 -48.20 -3.02 -83.20
N GLN A 507 -46.98 -2.57 -83.39
CA GLN A 507 -46.55 -1.85 -84.63
C GLN A 507 -46.04 -2.81 -85.72
N LYS A 508 -45.78 -4.06 -85.42
CA LYS A 508 -45.29 -5.09 -86.37
C LYS A 508 -46.42 -5.97 -86.96
N ASN A 509 -47.63 -5.92 -86.42
CA ASN A 509 -48.82 -6.51 -86.95
C ASN A 509 -49.81 -5.40 -87.46
#